data_59b8a4aa9e1fd4e05b427c38849aa30f
#
_entry.id   59b8a4aa9e1fd4e05b427c38849aa30f
#
_cell.length_a   1.000
_cell.length_b   1.000
_cell.length_c   1.000
_cell.angle_alpha   90.00
_cell.angle_beta   90.00
_cell.angle_gamma   90.00
#
_symmetry.space_group_name_H-M   'P 1'
#
loop_
_entity.id
_entity.type
_entity.pdbx_description
1 polymer ?
#
loop_
_entity_poly.entity_id
_entity_poly.type
_entity_poly.pdbx_seq_one_letter_code
_entity_poly.pdbx_strand_id
1 'polypeptide(L)'
;VVDASRKSDVILVLAGETERRPSRGHELLAQGYGSKLILDVPVAPRFYGVSQAELAGKFIEAFPDSQQISLCPITGLSTRDEARDAATCLAGSGAHSVLIVTSDFHTRRALSIFRRTFPSYEFSIASVNDPRQFGLKWWTNRQWAKVNVEEWMRLTWWQLVDRWR
;
A
#
# COMPACT_ATOMS: atom_id res chain seq x y z
N VAL A 1 12.97 -4.68 -5.90
CA VAL A 1 11.56 -4.90 -6.22
C VAL A 1 11.21 -6.34 -5.94
N VAL A 2 10.07 -6.58 -5.33
CA VAL A 2 9.45 -7.91 -5.19
C VAL A 2 8.06 -7.80 -5.81
N ASP A 3 7.72 -8.69 -6.71
CA ASP A 3 6.38 -8.86 -7.23
C ASP A 3 6.04 -10.35 -7.17
N ALA A 4 5.05 -10.69 -6.36
CA ALA A 4 4.63 -12.07 -6.13
C ALA A 4 3.13 -12.09 -5.84
N SER A 5 2.36 -11.57 -6.78
CA SER A 5 0.90 -11.46 -6.67
C SER A 5 0.26 -12.85 -6.60
N ARG A 6 -0.60 -13.05 -5.60
CA ARG A 6 -1.42 -14.27 -5.44
C ARG A 6 -2.86 -13.87 -5.17
N LYS A 7 -3.80 -14.72 -5.58
CA LYS A 7 -5.20 -14.58 -5.16
C LYS A 7 -5.28 -14.61 -3.65
N SER A 8 -6.01 -13.69 -3.09
CA SER A 8 -6.13 -13.45 -1.64
C SER A 8 -7.58 -13.07 -1.31
N ASP A 9 -7.95 -13.09 -0.05
CA ASP A 9 -9.32 -12.70 0.36
C ASP A 9 -9.54 -11.20 0.15
N VAL A 10 -8.52 -10.41 0.45
CA VAL A 10 -8.56 -8.93 0.39
C VAL A 10 -7.35 -8.39 -0.37
N ILE A 11 -7.56 -7.31 -1.13
CA ILE A 11 -6.52 -6.47 -1.70
C ILE A 11 -6.39 -5.24 -0.81
N LEU A 12 -5.18 -4.97 -0.30
CA LEU A 12 -4.85 -3.80 0.51
C LEU A 12 -3.94 -2.86 -0.29
N VAL A 13 -4.45 -1.69 -0.63
CA VAL A 13 -3.69 -0.66 -1.35
C VAL A 13 -3.09 0.30 -0.35
N LEU A 14 -1.75 0.33 -0.24
CA LEU A 14 -1.06 1.20 0.69
C LEU A 14 -1.11 2.66 0.25
N ALA A 15 -1.20 3.55 1.23
CA ALA A 15 -1.18 4.99 1.05
C ALA A 15 0.12 5.51 0.40
N GLY A 16 0.08 6.75 -0.06
CA GLY A 16 1.22 7.51 -0.56
C GLY A 16 1.09 7.94 -2.02
N GLU A 17 0.96 7.02 -2.97
CA GLU A 17 0.70 7.36 -4.37
C GLU A 17 -0.79 7.19 -4.65
N THR A 18 -1.44 8.20 -5.24
CA THR A 18 -2.90 8.34 -5.27
C THR A 18 -3.56 8.06 -6.63
N GLU A 19 -2.79 7.69 -7.64
CA GLU A 19 -3.30 7.42 -8.99
C GLU A 19 -3.12 5.95 -9.38
N ARG A 20 -1.87 5.51 -9.40
CA ARG A 20 -1.49 4.21 -9.96
C ARG A 20 -1.73 3.04 -9.02
N ARG A 21 -1.48 3.25 -7.70
CA ARG A 21 -1.73 2.20 -6.72
C ARG A 21 -3.23 1.89 -6.62
N PRO A 22 -4.14 2.87 -6.45
CA PRO A 22 -5.57 2.61 -6.45
C PRO A 22 -6.07 1.99 -7.76
N SER A 23 -5.60 2.50 -8.91
CA SER A 23 -5.95 1.93 -10.22
C SER A 23 -5.49 0.47 -10.36
N ARG A 24 -4.27 0.16 -9.92
CA ARG A 24 -3.76 -1.23 -9.91
C ARG A 24 -4.54 -2.13 -8.98
N GLY A 25 -4.90 -1.62 -7.80
CA GLY A 25 -5.77 -2.35 -6.86
C GLY A 25 -7.10 -2.71 -7.50
N HIS A 26 -7.74 -1.76 -8.16
CA HIS A 26 -9.00 -1.97 -8.87
C HIS A 26 -8.85 -2.97 -10.04
N GLU A 27 -7.79 -2.87 -10.85
CA GLU A 27 -7.52 -3.86 -11.90
C GLU A 27 -7.42 -5.29 -11.34
N LEU A 28 -6.72 -5.46 -10.22
CA LEU A 28 -6.56 -6.75 -9.55
C LEU A 28 -7.88 -7.26 -8.97
N LEU A 29 -8.73 -6.36 -8.44
CA LEU A 29 -10.08 -6.70 -7.99
C LEU A 29 -10.93 -7.22 -9.17
N ALA A 30 -10.96 -6.50 -10.28
CA ALA A 30 -11.67 -6.90 -11.49
C ALA A 30 -11.15 -8.22 -12.10
N GLN A 31 -9.86 -8.53 -11.91
CA GLN A 31 -9.24 -9.80 -12.31
C GLN A 31 -9.50 -10.96 -11.32
N GLY A 32 -10.19 -10.71 -10.20
CA GLY A 32 -10.52 -11.71 -9.19
C GLY A 32 -9.32 -12.12 -8.32
N TYR A 33 -8.36 -11.22 -8.08
CA TYR A 33 -7.28 -11.44 -7.13
C TYR A 33 -7.71 -11.25 -5.68
N GLY A 34 -8.85 -10.64 -5.44
CA GLY A 34 -9.49 -10.52 -4.13
C GLY A 34 -10.99 -10.32 -4.28
N SER A 35 -11.76 -10.53 -3.22
CA SER A 35 -13.21 -10.29 -3.19
C SER A 35 -13.55 -8.89 -2.69
N LYS A 36 -12.60 -8.21 -2.04
CA LYS A 36 -12.72 -6.86 -1.51
C LYS A 36 -11.41 -6.10 -1.70
N LEU A 37 -11.52 -4.79 -1.85
CA LEU A 37 -10.38 -3.88 -1.86
C LEU A 37 -10.49 -2.91 -0.68
N ILE A 38 -9.41 -2.78 0.07
CA ILE A 38 -9.24 -1.77 1.12
C ILE A 38 -8.21 -0.76 0.62
N LEU A 39 -8.58 0.51 0.62
CA LEU A 39 -7.69 1.60 0.24
C LEU A 39 -7.28 2.37 1.50
N ASP A 40 -6.01 2.31 1.84
CA ASP A 40 -5.42 3.09 2.93
C ASP A 40 -5.39 4.57 2.56
N VAL A 41 -6.03 5.40 3.39
CA VAL A 41 -6.17 6.84 3.12
C VAL A 41 -5.71 7.64 4.34
N PRO A 42 -4.64 8.45 4.21
CA PRO A 42 -4.20 9.31 5.28
C PRO A 42 -5.30 10.31 5.69
N VAL A 43 -5.50 10.46 7.00
CA VAL A 43 -6.44 11.48 7.55
C VAL A 43 -5.90 12.90 7.41
N ALA A 44 -4.60 13.06 7.25
CA ALA A 44 -3.88 14.31 6.98
C ALA A 44 -2.82 14.08 5.89
N PRO A 45 -2.43 15.12 5.11
CA PRO A 45 -2.95 16.49 5.10
C PRO A 45 -4.28 16.63 4.35
N ARG A 46 -4.89 17.82 4.49
CA ARG A 46 -6.01 18.26 3.63
C ARG A 46 -5.47 19.09 2.45
N PHE A 47 -6.09 18.94 1.29
CA PHE A 47 -5.74 19.69 0.08
C PHE A 47 -6.83 20.73 -0.20
N TYR A 48 -6.50 22.02 -0.08
CA TYR A 48 -7.46 23.12 -0.26
C TYR A 48 -8.77 22.91 0.54
N GLY A 49 -8.65 22.41 1.78
CA GLY A 49 -9.80 22.15 2.64
C GLY A 49 -10.50 20.79 2.42
N VAL A 50 -10.18 20.06 1.35
CA VAL A 50 -10.73 18.73 1.04
C VAL A 50 -9.85 17.65 1.66
N SER A 51 -10.45 16.66 2.31
CA SER A 51 -9.74 15.51 2.87
C SER A 51 -9.36 14.50 1.78
N GLN A 52 -8.31 13.72 2.02
CA GLN A 52 -7.98 12.62 1.12
C GLN A 52 -9.09 11.56 1.05
N ALA A 53 -9.83 11.36 2.14
CA ALA A 53 -10.97 10.44 2.17
C ALA A 53 -12.12 10.90 1.24
N GLU A 54 -12.41 12.21 1.21
CA GLU A 54 -13.41 12.76 0.27
C GLU A 54 -12.96 12.60 -1.19
N LEU A 55 -11.67 12.81 -1.48
CA LEU A 55 -11.12 12.61 -2.82
C LEU A 55 -11.13 11.13 -3.23
N ALA A 56 -10.74 10.25 -2.32
CA ALA A 56 -10.75 8.80 -2.53
C ALA A 56 -12.19 8.28 -2.71
N GLY A 57 -13.16 8.78 -1.94
CA GLY A 57 -14.57 8.45 -2.10
C GLY A 57 -15.07 8.76 -3.52
N LYS A 58 -14.83 9.98 -4.01
CA LYS A 58 -15.18 10.36 -5.39
C LYS A 58 -14.49 9.51 -6.45
N PHE A 59 -13.24 9.11 -6.21
CA PHE A 59 -12.53 8.21 -7.11
C PHE A 59 -13.18 6.82 -7.15
N ILE A 60 -13.57 6.27 -5.99
CA ILE A 60 -14.22 4.96 -5.89
C ILE A 60 -15.60 4.96 -6.55
N GLU A 61 -16.39 6.04 -6.38
CA GLU A 61 -17.73 6.17 -6.97
C GLU A 61 -17.74 6.02 -8.50
N ALA A 62 -16.60 6.25 -9.16
CA ALA A 62 -16.46 6.08 -10.61
C ALA A 62 -16.39 4.60 -11.05
N PHE A 63 -16.23 3.65 -10.12
CA PHE A 63 -16.12 2.23 -10.44
C PHE A 63 -17.44 1.48 -10.26
N PRO A 64 -17.78 0.54 -11.16
CA PRO A 64 -19.03 -0.23 -11.08
C PRO A 64 -19.07 -1.16 -9.86
N ASP A 65 -17.92 -1.57 -9.36
CA ASP A 65 -17.71 -2.45 -8.20
C ASP A 65 -17.36 -1.69 -6.91
N SER A 66 -17.73 -0.41 -6.84
CA SER A 66 -17.48 0.47 -5.69
C SER A 66 -17.93 -0.11 -4.35
N GLN A 67 -18.97 -0.95 -4.33
CA GLN A 67 -19.45 -1.63 -3.12
C GLN A 67 -18.46 -2.65 -2.53
N GLN A 68 -17.50 -3.11 -3.33
CA GLN A 68 -16.43 -4.02 -2.90
C GLN A 68 -15.20 -3.25 -2.41
N ILE A 69 -15.22 -1.92 -2.47
CA ILE A 69 -14.09 -1.04 -2.13
C ILE A 69 -14.44 -0.28 -0.85
N SER A 70 -13.55 -0.33 0.12
CA SER A 70 -13.67 0.42 1.38
C SER A 70 -12.43 1.27 1.65
N LEU A 71 -12.63 2.38 2.37
CA LEU A 71 -11.54 3.24 2.82
C LEU A 71 -11.10 2.83 4.21
N CYS A 72 -9.79 2.81 4.43
CA CYS A 72 -9.18 2.61 5.74
C CYS A 72 -8.43 3.88 6.15
N PRO A 73 -8.86 4.59 7.20
CA PRO A 73 -8.20 5.81 7.64
C PRO A 73 -6.86 5.50 8.29
N ILE A 74 -5.79 6.14 7.80
CA ILE A 74 -4.44 6.01 8.32
C ILE A 74 -4.02 7.30 9.00
N THR A 75 -3.65 7.21 10.27
CA THR A 75 -3.19 8.35 11.09
C THR A 75 -1.68 8.42 11.20
N GLY A 76 -1.00 7.29 11.06
CA GLY A 76 0.43 7.17 11.22
C GLY A 76 1.23 7.73 10.04
N LEU A 77 2.49 8.08 10.33
CA LEU A 77 3.43 8.66 9.36
C LEU A 77 4.43 7.65 8.80
N SER A 78 4.46 6.45 9.34
CA SER A 78 5.37 5.39 8.91
C SER A 78 4.59 4.17 8.41
N THR A 79 5.23 3.33 7.59
CA THR A 79 4.62 2.06 7.13
C THR A 79 4.31 1.11 8.30
N ARG A 80 5.00 1.22 9.42
CA ARG A 80 4.69 0.46 10.63
C ARG A 80 3.40 0.94 11.28
N ASP A 81 3.21 2.25 11.34
CA ASP A 81 1.98 2.83 11.87
C ASP A 81 0.81 2.56 10.90
N GLU A 82 1.03 2.70 9.59
CA GLU A 82 0.07 2.32 8.55
C GLU A 82 -0.38 0.85 8.72
N ALA A 83 0.56 -0.07 8.93
CA ALA A 83 0.20 -1.46 9.19
C ALA A 83 -0.65 -1.61 10.46
N ARG A 84 -0.35 -0.88 11.55
CA ARG A 84 -1.17 -0.92 12.77
C ARG A 84 -2.57 -0.36 12.57
N ASP A 85 -2.68 0.75 11.84
CA ASP A 85 -3.97 1.36 11.54
C ASP A 85 -4.82 0.44 10.64
N ALA A 86 -4.20 -0.20 9.64
CA ALA A 86 -4.85 -1.18 8.78
C ALA A 86 -5.36 -2.44 9.54
N ALA A 87 -4.86 -2.71 10.75
CA ALA A 87 -5.28 -3.85 11.56
C ALA A 87 -6.80 -3.89 11.78
N THR A 88 -7.40 -2.75 12.12
CA THR A 88 -8.83 -2.64 12.36
C THR A 88 -9.66 -2.93 11.11
N CYS A 89 -9.20 -2.42 9.97
CA CYS A 89 -9.87 -2.62 8.69
C CYS A 89 -9.76 -4.08 8.22
N LEU A 90 -8.59 -4.70 8.40
CA LEU A 90 -8.38 -6.10 8.06
C LEU A 90 -9.18 -7.04 8.97
N ALA A 91 -9.20 -6.80 10.28
CA ALA A 91 -9.99 -7.61 11.22
C ALA A 91 -11.48 -7.56 10.88
N GLY A 92 -12.01 -6.40 10.52
CA GLY A 92 -13.39 -6.23 10.09
C GLY A 92 -13.73 -6.92 8.75
N SER A 93 -12.73 -7.26 7.94
CA SER A 93 -12.93 -7.95 6.66
C SER A 93 -13.12 -9.47 6.77
N GLY A 94 -12.67 -10.09 7.87
CA GLY A 94 -12.64 -11.53 8.04
C GLY A 94 -11.61 -12.26 7.18
N ALA A 95 -10.63 -11.53 6.63
CA ALA A 95 -9.60 -12.07 5.73
C ALA A 95 -8.55 -12.88 6.49
N HIS A 96 -7.96 -13.88 5.82
CA HIS A 96 -6.79 -14.63 6.25
C HIS A 96 -5.60 -14.38 5.32
N SER A 97 -5.86 -14.03 4.09
CA SER A 97 -4.86 -13.72 3.07
C SER A 97 -5.06 -12.31 2.50
N VAL A 98 -3.94 -11.60 2.30
CA VAL A 98 -3.94 -10.19 1.88
C VAL A 98 -2.93 -9.99 0.74
N LEU A 99 -3.41 -9.41 -0.37
CA LEU A 99 -2.56 -8.93 -1.46
C LEU A 99 -2.28 -7.44 -1.26
N ILE A 100 -1.06 -7.12 -0.89
CA ILE A 100 -0.61 -5.72 -0.75
C ILE A 100 -0.28 -5.13 -2.12
N VAL A 101 -0.78 -3.93 -2.39
CA VAL A 101 -0.45 -3.15 -3.58
C VAL A 101 0.35 -1.91 -3.17
N THR A 102 1.54 -1.76 -3.70
CA THR A 102 2.42 -0.61 -3.41
C THR A 102 3.43 -0.36 -4.53
N SER A 103 4.14 0.78 -4.47
CA SER A 103 5.17 1.11 -5.46
C SER A 103 6.34 0.12 -5.41
N ASP A 104 6.94 -0.14 -6.56
CA ASP A 104 8.01 -1.13 -6.78
C ASP A 104 9.19 -0.97 -5.82
N PHE A 105 9.69 0.26 -5.60
CA PHE A 105 10.79 0.54 -4.68
C PHE A 105 10.44 0.23 -3.21
N HIS A 106 9.14 0.24 -2.85
CA HIS A 106 8.66 0.07 -1.48
C HIS A 106 8.34 -1.39 -1.11
N THR A 107 8.21 -2.29 -2.07
CA THR A 107 7.68 -3.65 -1.90
C THR A 107 8.37 -4.47 -0.80
N ARG A 108 9.70 -4.47 -0.72
CA ARG A 108 10.45 -5.26 0.27
C ARG A 108 10.17 -4.81 1.69
N ARG A 109 10.16 -3.50 1.93
CA ARG A 109 9.93 -2.93 3.26
C ARG A 109 8.49 -3.15 3.71
N ALA A 110 7.52 -2.88 2.84
CA ALA A 110 6.11 -3.09 3.15
C ALA A 110 5.86 -4.56 3.52
N LEU A 111 6.25 -5.51 2.67
CA LEU A 111 6.02 -6.93 2.92
C LEU A 111 6.68 -7.42 4.22
N SER A 112 7.89 -6.95 4.52
CA SER A 112 8.61 -7.31 5.76
C SER A 112 7.88 -6.79 7.00
N ILE A 113 7.38 -5.56 6.96
CA ILE A 113 6.66 -4.93 8.08
C ILE A 113 5.33 -5.64 8.32
N PHE A 114 4.51 -5.81 7.28
CA PHE A 114 3.19 -6.43 7.40
C PHE A 114 3.28 -7.88 7.91
N ARG A 115 4.19 -8.69 7.38
CA ARG A 115 4.42 -10.06 7.88
C ARG A 115 4.86 -10.11 9.34
N ARG A 116 5.63 -9.13 9.80
CA ARG A 116 6.05 -9.06 11.20
C ARG A 116 4.92 -8.58 12.10
N THR A 117 4.13 -7.62 11.64
CA THR A 117 3.02 -7.05 12.41
C THR A 117 1.85 -8.04 12.54
N PHE A 118 1.61 -8.84 11.51
CA PHE A 118 0.48 -9.78 11.44
C PHE A 118 0.92 -11.20 11.07
N PRO A 119 1.52 -11.94 12.00
CA PRO A 119 2.03 -13.27 11.70
C PRO A 119 0.94 -14.31 11.36
N SER A 120 -0.32 -14.03 11.69
CA SER A 120 -1.46 -14.89 11.39
C SER A 120 -2.04 -14.70 9.98
N TYR A 121 -1.61 -13.68 9.24
CA TYR A 121 -2.06 -13.43 7.88
C TYR A 121 -1.05 -13.93 6.85
N GLU A 122 -1.55 -14.44 5.72
CA GLU A 122 -0.72 -14.70 4.55
C GLU A 122 -0.64 -13.45 3.67
N PHE A 123 0.58 -12.94 3.46
CA PHE A 123 0.80 -11.76 2.63
C PHE A 123 1.48 -12.09 1.31
N SER A 124 0.89 -11.62 0.23
CA SER A 124 1.48 -11.50 -1.10
C SER A 124 1.59 -10.02 -1.50
N ILE A 125 2.27 -9.71 -2.58
CA ILE A 125 2.52 -8.32 -2.96
C ILE A 125 2.47 -8.14 -4.48
N ALA A 126 1.78 -7.09 -4.91
CA ALA A 126 1.77 -6.59 -6.28
C ALA A 126 2.50 -5.24 -6.33
N SER A 127 3.43 -5.14 -7.25
CA SER A 127 4.18 -3.91 -7.48
C SER A 127 3.49 -2.99 -8.48
N VAL A 128 3.64 -1.69 -8.26
CA VAL A 128 3.24 -0.64 -9.19
C VAL A 128 4.48 0.12 -9.62
N ASN A 129 4.73 0.16 -10.92
CA ASN A 129 5.82 0.97 -11.47
C ASN A 129 5.34 2.40 -11.71
N ASP A 130 6.02 3.37 -11.13
CA ASP A 130 5.89 4.78 -11.49
C ASP A 130 7.20 5.33 -12.05
N PRO A 131 7.35 5.39 -13.39
CA PRO A 131 8.56 5.88 -14.03
C PRO A 131 8.84 7.37 -13.77
N ARG A 132 7.90 8.12 -13.17
CA ARG A 132 8.15 9.50 -12.71
C ARG A 132 8.93 9.52 -11.40
N GLN A 133 8.78 8.49 -10.56
CA GLN A 133 9.41 8.41 -9.24
C GLN A 133 10.60 7.46 -9.20
N PHE A 134 10.60 6.39 -10.02
CA PHE A 134 11.62 5.37 -9.99
C PHE A 134 11.72 4.62 -11.32
N GLY A 135 12.93 4.24 -11.73
CA GLY A 135 13.19 3.51 -12.97
C GLY A 135 14.42 2.60 -12.90
N LEU A 136 14.59 1.76 -13.91
CA LEU A 136 15.66 0.75 -13.96
C LEU A 136 17.08 1.34 -13.78
N LYS A 137 17.35 2.50 -14.39
CA LYS A 137 18.62 3.24 -14.26
C LYS A 137 18.51 4.33 -13.21
N TRP A 138 18.03 3.98 -12.00
CA TRP A 138 17.74 4.92 -10.92
C TRP A 138 18.91 5.86 -10.56
N TRP A 139 20.16 5.41 -10.77
CA TRP A 139 21.37 6.22 -10.49
C TRP A 139 21.61 7.34 -11.48
N THR A 140 20.96 7.35 -12.63
CA THR A 140 21.10 8.41 -13.65
C THR A 140 20.16 9.58 -13.44
N ASN A 141 19.19 9.44 -12.55
CA ASN A 141 18.22 10.48 -12.22
C ASN A 141 18.30 10.81 -10.72
N ARG A 142 18.54 12.09 -10.39
CA ARG A 142 18.69 12.54 -9.00
C ARG A 142 17.49 12.18 -8.12
N GLN A 143 16.27 12.34 -8.63
CA GLN A 143 15.07 12.04 -7.86
C GLN A 143 14.97 10.55 -7.59
N TRP A 144 15.20 9.71 -8.59
CA TRP A 144 15.19 8.26 -8.44
C TRP A 144 16.28 7.75 -7.50
N ALA A 145 17.48 8.36 -7.60
CA ALA A 145 18.59 8.05 -6.69
C ALA A 145 18.21 8.36 -5.24
N LYS A 146 17.59 9.54 -4.99
CA LYS A 146 17.09 9.92 -3.67
C LYS A 146 16.08 8.91 -3.14
N VAL A 147 15.05 8.56 -3.90
CA VAL A 147 14.02 7.59 -3.52
C VAL A 147 14.65 6.24 -3.16
N ASN A 148 15.57 5.75 -4.00
CA ASN A 148 16.23 4.47 -3.76
C ASN A 148 17.08 4.47 -2.48
N VAL A 149 17.91 5.49 -2.28
CA VAL A 149 18.75 5.62 -1.09
C VAL A 149 17.89 5.75 0.17
N GLU A 150 16.84 6.56 0.15
CA GLU A 150 15.92 6.69 1.28
C GLU A 150 15.24 5.36 1.62
N GLU A 151 14.78 4.62 0.63
CA GLU A 151 14.16 3.30 0.88
C GLU A 151 15.17 2.27 1.43
N TRP A 152 16.41 2.28 0.96
CA TRP A 152 17.47 1.46 1.50
C TRP A 152 17.77 1.82 2.97
N MET A 153 17.87 3.10 3.30
CA MET A 153 18.08 3.55 4.68
C MET A 153 16.90 3.14 5.58
N ARG A 154 15.67 3.34 5.13
CA ARG A 154 14.45 2.95 5.87
C ARG A 154 14.36 1.43 6.06
N LEU A 155 14.70 0.65 5.03
CA LEU A 155 14.73 -0.81 5.12
C LEU A 155 15.81 -1.29 6.10
N THR A 156 17.01 -0.72 6.03
CA THR A 156 18.12 -1.04 6.93
C THR A 156 17.77 -0.70 8.38
N TRP A 157 17.21 0.49 8.60
CA TRP A 157 16.72 0.90 9.93
C TRP A 157 15.66 -0.06 10.48
N TRP A 158 14.70 -0.44 9.65
CA TRP A 158 13.70 -1.44 10.01
C TRP A 158 14.33 -2.76 10.41
N GLN A 159 15.27 -3.26 9.64
CA GLN A 159 15.91 -4.56 9.88
C GLN A 159 16.77 -4.57 11.16
N LEU A 160 17.48 -3.48 11.42
CA LEU A 160 18.46 -3.40 12.52
C LEU A 160 17.87 -2.88 13.84
N VAL A 161 16.85 -2.05 13.78
CA VAL A 161 16.33 -1.32 14.95
C VAL A 161 14.85 -1.63 15.20
N ASP A 162 13.97 -1.24 14.29
CA ASP A 162 12.53 -1.24 14.54
C ASP A 162 11.90 -2.63 14.60
N ARG A 163 12.47 -3.58 13.89
CA ARG A 163 12.01 -4.98 13.91
C ARG A 163 12.09 -5.62 15.29
N TRP A 164 12.99 -5.14 16.14
CA TRP A 164 13.29 -5.69 17.46
C TRP A 164 12.64 -4.92 18.62
N ARG A 165 11.98 -3.81 18.33
CA ARG A 165 11.17 -2.99 19.23
C ARG A 165 9.69 -3.34 19.12
#